data_074ebb315acc20414864a70025a32469
#
_entry.id   074ebb315acc20414864a70025a32469
#
_cell.length_a   1.000
_cell.length_b   1.000
_cell.length_c   1.000
_cell.angle_alpha   90.00
_cell.angle_beta   90.00
_cell.angle_gamma   90.00
#
_symmetry.space_group_name_H-M   'P 1'
#
loop_
_entity.id
_entity.type
_entity.pdbx_description
1 polymer ?
#
loop_
_entity_poly.entity_id
_entity_poly.type
_entity_poly.pdbx_seq_one_letter_code
_entity_poly.pdbx_strand_id
1 'polypeptide(L)'
;MDSFEINKIITAVLLVVLVVFGVGKISDLVFEVKKPDIDGYKVEVNVGGTTATQASSESQVDIVALLAMGDVEHGKKVFKKCAACHSINQGGKNKIGPKLWNVMFRPVGSVTDYKYSKALSGYKKDWNWEEMNGFLIKPSTWIKGNKMGFAGLKKEKDRASVILYLNQNSDSPKQLP
;
A
#
# COMPACT_ATOMS: atom_id res chain seq x y z
N MET A 1 31.51 20.64 42.61
CA MET A 1 31.37 19.29 41.99
C MET A 1 32.73 18.64 42.07
N ASP A 2 32.78 17.50 42.69
CA ASP A 2 34.05 16.76 42.84
C ASP A 2 34.44 16.14 41.48
N SER A 3 35.77 16.05 41.23
CA SER A 3 36.33 15.47 39.97
C SER A 3 35.70 14.11 39.63
N PHE A 4 35.29 13.36 40.66
CA PHE A 4 34.64 12.06 40.50
C PHE A 4 33.25 12.14 39.91
N GLU A 5 32.44 13.14 40.31
CA GLU A 5 31.09 13.37 39.75
C GLU A 5 31.18 13.87 38.31
N ILE A 6 32.16 14.72 37.98
CA ILE A 6 32.41 15.20 36.63
C ILE A 6 32.79 14.02 35.70
N ASN A 7 33.65 13.14 36.18
CA ASN A 7 34.06 11.94 35.38
C ASN A 7 32.85 11.01 35.10
N LYS A 8 31.94 10.83 36.07
CA LYS A 8 30.72 10.02 35.83
C LYS A 8 29.86 10.61 34.74
N ILE A 9 29.64 11.93 34.78
CA ILE A 9 28.84 12.64 33.78
C ILE A 9 29.49 12.52 32.39
N ILE A 10 30.79 12.77 32.30
CA ILE A 10 31.54 12.65 31.04
C ILE A 10 31.44 11.23 30.50
N THR A 11 31.64 10.22 31.34
CA THR A 11 31.56 8.81 30.92
C THR A 11 30.16 8.46 30.45
N ALA A 12 29.11 8.90 31.12
CA ALA A 12 27.72 8.68 30.73
C ALA A 12 27.41 9.32 29.37
N VAL A 13 27.85 10.56 29.15
CA VAL A 13 27.66 11.26 27.86
C VAL A 13 28.41 10.54 26.74
N LEU A 14 29.68 10.15 26.96
CA LEU A 14 30.45 9.41 25.96
C LEU A 14 29.82 8.07 25.61
N LEU A 15 29.27 7.35 26.60
CA LEU A 15 28.58 6.09 26.38
C LEU A 15 27.33 6.28 25.53
N VAL A 16 26.52 7.29 25.80
CA VAL A 16 25.33 7.61 25.01
C VAL A 16 25.71 7.94 23.56
N VAL A 17 26.73 8.77 23.36
CA VAL A 17 27.24 9.13 22.04
C VAL A 17 27.70 7.87 21.29
N LEU A 18 28.48 6.99 21.94
CA LEU A 18 28.97 5.75 21.36
C LEU A 18 27.81 4.84 20.94
N VAL A 19 26.81 4.67 21.79
CA VAL A 19 25.61 3.86 21.48
C VAL A 19 24.84 4.43 20.28
N VAL A 20 24.58 5.73 20.26
CA VAL A 20 23.86 6.37 19.16
C VAL A 20 24.60 6.23 17.83
N PHE A 21 25.91 6.52 17.81
CA PHE A 21 26.71 6.34 16.60
C PHE A 21 26.86 4.86 16.20
N GLY A 22 27.04 3.97 17.16
CA GLY A 22 27.16 2.52 16.93
C GLY A 22 25.90 1.94 16.30
N VAL A 23 24.72 2.26 16.87
CA VAL A 23 23.43 1.81 16.33
C VAL A 23 23.21 2.40 14.93
N GLY A 24 23.55 3.67 14.71
CA GLY A 24 23.44 4.30 13.38
C GLY A 24 24.30 3.56 12.35
N LYS A 25 25.56 3.28 12.65
CA LYS A 25 26.47 2.57 11.73
C LYS A 25 26.06 1.12 11.47
N ILE A 26 25.58 0.41 12.49
CA ILE A 26 25.05 -0.95 12.32
C ILE A 26 23.78 -0.93 11.45
N SER A 27 22.90 0.06 11.67
CA SER A 27 21.71 0.24 10.85
C SER A 27 22.07 0.50 9.39
N ASP A 28 23.02 1.37 9.11
CA ASP A 28 23.48 1.66 7.74
C ASP A 28 24.06 0.40 7.07
N LEU A 29 24.82 -0.39 7.80
CA LEU A 29 25.44 -1.64 7.29
C LEU A 29 24.38 -2.72 6.99
N VAL A 30 23.39 -2.87 7.86
CA VAL A 30 22.34 -3.89 7.72
C VAL A 30 21.30 -3.50 6.66
N PHE A 31 21.03 -2.20 6.52
CA PHE A 31 20.01 -1.66 5.60
C PHE A 31 20.63 -0.92 4.40
N GLU A 32 21.88 -1.24 4.02
CA GLU A 32 22.50 -0.66 2.84
C GLU A 32 21.73 -1.07 1.58
N VAL A 33 20.91 -0.15 1.07
CA VAL A 33 20.22 -0.30 -0.20
C VAL A 33 21.12 0.28 -1.29
N LYS A 34 21.76 -0.57 -2.08
CA LYS A 34 22.47 -0.14 -3.29
C LYS A 34 21.45 0.54 -4.21
N LYS A 35 21.64 1.84 -4.47
CA LYS A 35 20.90 2.51 -5.54
C LYS A 35 21.28 1.84 -6.85
N PRO A 36 20.29 1.43 -7.69
CA PRO A 36 20.60 0.93 -9.02
C PRO A 36 21.25 2.03 -9.85
N ASP A 37 22.34 1.71 -10.56
CA ASP A 37 23.09 2.62 -11.43
C ASP A 37 22.34 3.03 -12.71
N ILE A 38 21.08 2.66 -12.84
CA ILE A 38 20.21 3.00 -13.97
C ILE A 38 19.15 3.95 -13.46
N ASP A 39 19.26 5.23 -13.83
CA ASP A 39 18.17 6.19 -13.68
C ASP A 39 16.93 5.66 -14.40
N GLY A 40 15.79 5.73 -13.70
CA GLY A 40 14.53 5.16 -14.16
C GLY A 40 14.23 5.53 -15.62
N TYR A 41 13.63 4.60 -16.31
CA TYR A 41 13.12 4.60 -17.68
C TYR A 41 12.82 6.00 -18.22
N LYS A 42 13.63 6.48 -19.18
CA LYS A 42 13.35 7.69 -19.97
C LYS A 42 12.27 7.38 -20.99
N VAL A 43 11.07 7.88 -20.77
CA VAL A 43 10.03 7.90 -21.80
C VAL A 43 10.34 8.99 -22.79
N GLU A 44 10.75 8.65 -24.01
CA GLU A 44 10.80 9.60 -25.12
C GLU A 44 9.38 9.92 -25.57
N VAL A 45 8.89 11.08 -25.17
CA VAL A 45 7.60 11.59 -25.61
C VAL A 45 7.78 12.22 -26.98
N ASN A 46 7.31 11.56 -28.03
CA ASN A 46 7.22 12.10 -29.37
C ASN A 46 6.11 13.17 -29.40
N VAL A 47 6.51 14.44 -29.41
CA VAL A 47 5.60 15.59 -29.40
C VAL A 47 5.08 15.85 -30.81
N GLY A 48 3.91 15.30 -31.13
CA GLY A 48 3.08 15.74 -32.25
C GLY A 48 1.84 16.41 -31.68
N GLY A 49 1.73 17.74 -31.89
CA GLY A 49 0.86 18.64 -31.16
C GLY A 49 -0.64 18.37 -31.23
N THR A 50 -1.35 18.73 -30.20
CA THR A 50 -2.46 19.72 -30.15
C THR A 50 -2.96 19.89 -28.72
N THR A 51 -3.23 21.12 -28.39
CA THR A 51 -3.73 21.71 -27.13
C THR A 51 -4.90 20.97 -26.50
N ALA A 52 -4.81 20.59 -25.22
CA ALA A 52 -5.92 20.66 -24.27
C ALA A 52 -5.49 20.32 -22.83
N THR A 53 -5.68 21.27 -21.95
CA THR A 53 -6.08 21.17 -20.53
C THR A 53 -5.25 20.25 -19.61
N GLN A 54 -4.42 20.89 -18.79
CA GLN A 54 -3.77 20.28 -17.62
C GLN A 54 -4.79 19.66 -16.66
N ALA A 55 -4.79 18.32 -16.63
CA ALA A 55 -5.24 17.56 -15.49
C ALA A 55 -4.04 16.69 -15.07
N SER A 56 -3.65 16.81 -13.81
CA SER A 56 -2.54 16.15 -13.12
C SER A 56 -2.19 14.76 -13.69
N SER A 57 -1.02 14.64 -14.32
CA SER A 57 -0.45 13.34 -14.73
C SER A 57 0.11 12.63 -13.50
N GLU A 58 -0.75 11.96 -12.72
CA GLU A 58 -0.34 10.75 -12.04
C GLU A 58 -0.07 9.73 -13.15
N SER A 59 1.16 9.22 -13.23
CA SER A 59 1.55 8.17 -14.17
C SER A 59 0.51 7.05 -14.07
N GLN A 60 -0.33 6.92 -15.12
CA GLN A 60 -1.28 5.82 -15.20
C GLN A 60 -0.45 4.55 -15.27
N VAL A 61 -0.40 3.83 -14.15
CA VAL A 61 0.18 2.49 -14.11
C VAL A 61 -0.60 1.67 -15.13
N ASP A 62 0.11 1.07 -16.10
CA ASP A 62 -0.51 0.12 -17.01
C ASP A 62 -1.06 -1.05 -16.18
N ILE A 63 -2.37 -1.02 -15.97
CA ILE A 63 -3.03 -2.00 -15.09
C ILE A 63 -2.96 -3.41 -15.68
N VAL A 64 -2.89 -3.55 -17.00
CA VAL A 64 -2.75 -4.84 -17.68
C VAL A 64 -1.38 -5.42 -17.38
N ALA A 65 -0.32 -4.63 -17.57
CA ALA A 65 1.04 -5.04 -17.25
C ALA A 65 1.22 -5.35 -15.77
N LEU A 66 0.61 -4.54 -14.90
CA LEU A 66 0.63 -4.78 -13.45
C LEU A 66 -0.03 -6.11 -13.11
N LEU A 67 -1.25 -6.37 -13.59
CA LEU A 67 -1.98 -7.61 -13.28
C LEU A 67 -1.30 -8.85 -13.85
N ALA A 68 -0.61 -8.74 -14.99
CA ALA A 68 0.16 -9.83 -15.59
C ALA A 68 1.33 -10.31 -14.70
N MET A 69 1.84 -9.46 -13.79
CA MET A 69 2.86 -9.84 -12.81
C MET A 69 2.28 -10.59 -11.60
N GLY A 70 0.96 -10.62 -11.46
CA GLY A 70 0.26 -11.17 -10.30
C GLY A 70 0.21 -12.70 -10.33
N ASP A 71 0.10 -13.27 -9.13
CA ASP A 71 -0.10 -14.70 -8.88
C ASP A 71 -1.09 -14.88 -7.74
N VAL A 72 -2.14 -15.68 -7.96
CA VAL A 72 -3.24 -15.85 -7.01
C VAL A 72 -2.79 -16.51 -5.70
N GLU A 73 -1.89 -17.50 -5.77
CA GLU A 73 -1.38 -18.17 -4.58
C GLU A 73 -0.47 -17.23 -3.76
N HIS A 74 0.30 -16.39 -4.44
CA HIS A 74 1.02 -15.30 -3.79
C HIS A 74 0.04 -14.29 -3.17
N GLY A 75 -1.03 -13.95 -3.87
CA GLY A 75 -2.10 -13.07 -3.39
C GLY A 75 -2.74 -13.58 -2.10
N LYS A 76 -3.00 -14.87 -2.01
CA LYS A 76 -3.47 -15.55 -0.80
C LYS A 76 -2.49 -15.37 0.37
N LYS A 77 -1.18 -15.45 0.11
CA LYS A 77 -0.14 -15.20 1.14
C LYS A 77 -0.12 -13.74 1.56
N VAL A 78 -0.21 -12.80 0.60
CA VAL A 78 -0.27 -11.35 0.87
C VAL A 78 -1.53 -10.99 1.66
N PHE A 79 -2.67 -11.62 1.35
CA PHE A 79 -3.95 -11.40 2.02
C PHE A 79 -3.91 -11.68 3.52
N LYS A 80 -2.96 -12.46 4.02
CA LYS A 80 -2.76 -12.65 5.47
C LYS A 80 -2.59 -11.32 6.22
N LYS A 81 -2.06 -10.28 5.56
CA LYS A 81 -1.94 -8.92 6.11
C LYS A 81 -3.31 -8.24 6.27
N CYS A 82 -4.32 -8.68 5.55
CA CYS A 82 -5.69 -8.14 5.55
C CYS A 82 -6.62 -8.95 6.46
N ALA A 83 -6.34 -10.25 6.65
CA ALA A 83 -7.22 -11.22 7.28
C ALA A 83 -7.52 -10.92 8.76
N ALA A 84 -6.65 -10.18 9.45
CA ALA A 84 -6.91 -9.74 10.83
C ALA A 84 -8.14 -8.82 10.90
N CYS A 85 -8.34 -7.97 9.89
CA CYS A 85 -9.39 -6.96 9.85
C CYS A 85 -10.55 -7.31 8.91
N HIS A 86 -10.36 -8.20 7.93
CA HIS A 86 -11.35 -8.53 6.91
C HIS A 86 -11.61 -10.04 6.81
N SER A 87 -12.84 -10.42 6.49
CA SER A 87 -13.15 -11.76 5.98
C SER A 87 -13.19 -11.75 4.45
N ILE A 88 -12.84 -12.89 3.83
CA ILE A 88 -12.83 -13.04 2.36
C ILE A 88 -13.74 -14.15 1.86
N ASN A 89 -14.09 -15.10 2.71
CA ASN A 89 -14.93 -16.24 2.35
C ASN A 89 -16.39 -15.84 2.09
N GLN A 90 -17.08 -16.59 1.26
CA GLN A 90 -18.51 -16.47 1.03
C GLN A 90 -19.28 -16.61 2.37
N GLY A 91 -20.25 -15.73 2.60
CA GLY A 91 -20.97 -15.68 3.87
C GLY A 91 -20.17 -15.14 5.06
N GLY A 92 -18.94 -14.68 4.82
CA GLY A 92 -18.10 -14.08 5.84
C GLY A 92 -18.71 -12.83 6.46
N LYS A 93 -18.43 -12.61 7.76
CA LYS A 93 -18.94 -11.45 8.51
C LYS A 93 -17.97 -10.27 8.44
N ASN A 94 -18.50 -9.08 8.68
CA ASN A 94 -17.66 -7.90 8.95
C ASN A 94 -16.84 -8.14 10.23
N LYS A 95 -15.62 -7.64 10.24
CA LYS A 95 -14.72 -7.59 11.39
C LYS A 95 -14.44 -6.12 11.76
N ILE A 96 -13.19 -5.77 12.02
CA ILE A 96 -12.75 -4.37 12.15
C ILE A 96 -13.01 -3.62 10.84
N GLY A 97 -12.78 -4.28 9.70
CA GLY A 97 -13.14 -3.83 8.37
C GLY A 97 -14.33 -4.59 7.78
N PRO A 98 -14.88 -4.14 6.65
CA PRO A 98 -15.98 -4.81 5.96
C PRO A 98 -15.56 -6.15 5.36
N LYS A 99 -16.51 -7.04 5.15
CA LYS A 99 -16.31 -8.28 4.39
C LYS A 99 -15.90 -7.98 2.94
N LEU A 100 -14.98 -8.78 2.39
CA LEU A 100 -14.39 -8.58 1.07
C LEU A 100 -14.84 -9.60 0.01
N TRP A 101 -15.72 -10.56 0.34
CA TRP A 101 -16.38 -11.38 -0.68
C TRP A 101 -17.10 -10.46 -1.69
N ASN A 102 -16.94 -10.70 -2.97
CA ASN A 102 -17.48 -9.85 -4.04
C ASN A 102 -17.02 -8.38 -3.97
N VAL A 103 -15.81 -8.09 -3.49
CA VAL A 103 -15.36 -6.70 -3.36
C VAL A 103 -15.01 -6.07 -4.71
N MET A 104 -14.44 -6.85 -5.64
CA MET A 104 -14.08 -6.31 -6.95
C MET A 104 -15.34 -5.91 -7.73
N PHE A 105 -15.29 -4.73 -8.33
CA PHE A 105 -16.38 -4.09 -9.09
C PHE A 105 -17.64 -3.79 -8.28
N ARG A 106 -17.58 -3.85 -6.96
CA ARG A 106 -18.64 -3.39 -6.06
C ARG A 106 -18.48 -1.90 -5.77
N PRO A 107 -19.57 -1.13 -5.65
CA PRO A 107 -19.49 0.27 -5.23
C PRO A 107 -18.78 0.42 -3.89
N VAL A 108 -17.90 1.42 -3.81
CA VAL A 108 -17.15 1.72 -2.57
C VAL A 108 -18.14 2.11 -1.48
N GLY A 109 -17.96 1.55 -0.29
CA GLY A 109 -18.82 1.88 0.86
C GLY A 109 -20.21 1.25 0.84
N SER A 110 -20.47 0.24 -0.01
CA SER A 110 -21.81 -0.32 -0.26
C SER A 110 -22.23 -1.47 0.66
N VAL A 111 -21.39 -1.97 1.56
CA VAL A 111 -21.78 -3.02 2.52
C VAL A 111 -22.74 -2.41 3.55
N THR A 112 -24.01 -2.80 3.50
CA THR A 112 -25.09 -2.17 4.26
C THR A 112 -24.99 -2.39 5.77
N ASP A 113 -24.44 -3.52 6.20
CA ASP A 113 -24.25 -3.93 7.58
C ASP A 113 -22.87 -3.51 8.17
N TYR A 114 -22.20 -2.54 7.51
CA TYR A 114 -20.91 -2.00 7.98
C TYR A 114 -20.91 -0.46 8.05
N LYS A 115 -20.40 0.09 9.15
CA LYS A 115 -20.34 1.54 9.38
C LYS A 115 -19.05 2.14 8.79
N TYR A 116 -19.12 2.60 7.55
CA TYR A 116 -18.01 3.26 6.86
C TYR A 116 -17.68 4.65 7.42
N SER A 117 -16.49 5.16 7.07
CA SER A 117 -16.19 6.59 7.21
C SER A 117 -17.00 7.42 6.22
N LYS A 118 -17.23 8.72 6.52
CA LYS A 118 -17.87 9.65 5.58
C LYS A 118 -17.16 9.67 4.22
N ALA A 119 -15.81 9.56 4.24
CA ALA A 119 -15.00 9.55 3.02
C ALA A 119 -15.32 8.34 2.13
N LEU A 120 -15.42 7.13 2.70
CA LEU A 120 -15.75 5.92 1.92
C LEU A 120 -17.22 5.88 1.51
N SER A 121 -18.15 6.29 2.37
CA SER A 121 -19.58 6.36 2.02
C SER A 121 -19.88 7.39 0.93
N GLY A 122 -19.09 8.46 0.86
CA GLY A 122 -19.22 9.52 -0.14
C GLY A 122 -18.42 9.28 -1.43
N TYR A 123 -17.61 8.22 -1.49
CA TYR A 123 -16.74 7.95 -2.63
C TYR A 123 -17.53 7.25 -3.75
N LYS A 124 -17.90 8.01 -4.79
CA LYS A 124 -18.81 7.60 -5.85
C LYS A 124 -18.13 6.82 -6.98
N LYS A 125 -17.32 5.82 -6.65
CA LYS A 125 -16.65 4.92 -7.59
C LYS A 125 -16.82 3.45 -7.18
N ASP A 126 -16.54 2.57 -8.11
CA ASP A 126 -16.49 1.13 -7.88
C ASP A 126 -15.04 0.69 -7.63
N TRP A 127 -14.86 -0.45 -6.95
CA TRP A 127 -13.56 -1.08 -6.78
C TRP A 127 -13.11 -1.77 -8.07
N ASN A 128 -12.88 -0.99 -9.15
CA ASN A 128 -12.25 -1.50 -10.36
C ASN A 128 -10.75 -1.79 -10.13
N TRP A 129 -10.05 -2.22 -11.16
CA TRP A 129 -8.63 -2.60 -11.06
C TRP A 129 -7.75 -1.44 -10.61
N GLU A 130 -7.95 -0.26 -11.21
CA GLU A 130 -7.17 0.96 -10.96
C GLU A 130 -7.44 1.50 -9.56
N GLU A 131 -8.72 1.61 -9.17
CA GLU A 131 -9.10 2.12 -7.85
C GLU A 131 -8.59 1.20 -6.73
N MET A 132 -8.68 -0.12 -6.94
CA MET A 132 -8.16 -1.08 -5.97
C MET A 132 -6.63 -0.99 -5.88
N ASN A 133 -5.92 -0.90 -7.02
CA ASN A 133 -4.47 -0.75 -7.03
C ASN A 133 -4.04 0.55 -6.33
N GLY A 134 -4.63 1.69 -6.69
CA GLY A 134 -4.32 2.98 -6.09
C GLY A 134 -4.59 3.00 -4.58
N PHE A 135 -5.73 2.47 -4.17
CA PHE A 135 -6.08 2.37 -2.75
C PHE A 135 -5.08 1.50 -1.97
N LEU A 136 -4.65 0.37 -2.55
CA LEU A 136 -3.70 -0.53 -1.91
C LEU A 136 -2.27 0.00 -1.87
N ILE A 137 -1.89 0.98 -2.68
CA ILE A 137 -0.59 1.66 -2.55
C ILE A 137 -0.50 2.35 -1.19
N LYS A 138 -1.48 3.18 -0.86
CA LYS A 138 -1.58 3.89 0.42
C LYS A 138 -3.02 4.35 0.68
N PRO A 139 -3.84 3.59 1.39
CA PRO A 139 -5.25 3.90 1.60
C PRO A 139 -5.54 5.30 2.13
N SER A 140 -4.74 5.76 3.11
CA SER A 140 -4.92 7.08 3.73
C SER A 140 -4.67 8.26 2.78
N THR A 141 -3.88 8.06 1.74
CA THR A 141 -3.58 9.08 0.72
C THR A 141 -4.61 9.03 -0.41
N TRP A 142 -4.99 7.83 -0.86
CA TRP A 142 -5.91 7.62 -1.96
C TRP A 142 -7.33 8.13 -1.64
N ILE A 143 -7.86 7.73 -0.49
CA ILE A 143 -9.15 8.22 0.02
C ILE A 143 -8.91 8.89 1.37
N LYS A 144 -8.65 10.19 1.36
CA LYS A 144 -8.42 10.98 2.57
C LYS A 144 -9.62 10.92 3.50
N GLY A 145 -9.38 10.65 4.77
CA GLY A 145 -10.45 10.53 5.79
C GLY A 145 -11.08 9.13 5.88
N ASN A 146 -10.54 8.12 5.17
CA ASN A 146 -10.88 6.73 5.48
C ASN A 146 -10.31 6.31 6.83
N LYS A 147 -10.90 5.27 7.44
CA LYS A 147 -10.50 4.76 8.78
C LYS A 147 -9.59 3.55 8.72
N MET A 148 -9.17 3.10 7.53
CA MET A 148 -8.31 1.93 7.36
C MET A 148 -6.86 2.28 7.73
N GLY A 149 -6.42 1.78 8.89
CA GLY A 149 -5.06 1.99 9.41
C GLY A 149 -3.99 1.10 8.77
N PHE A 150 -4.04 0.89 7.46
CA PHE A 150 -3.10 0.06 6.71
C PHE A 150 -2.05 0.92 6.01
N ALA A 151 -0.77 0.55 6.15
CA ALA A 151 0.34 1.31 5.57
C ALA A 151 0.44 1.21 4.03
N GLY A 152 -0.26 0.23 3.44
CA GLY A 152 -0.24 -0.05 2.01
C GLY A 152 0.74 -1.16 1.60
N LEU A 153 0.71 -1.50 0.32
CA LEU A 153 1.58 -2.49 -0.33
C LEU A 153 2.48 -1.76 -1.34
N LYS A 154 3.75 -1.60 -1.00
CA LYS A 154 4.71 -0.90 -1.87
C LYS A 154 5.06 -1.70 -3.14
N LYS A 155 5.16 -3.04 -3.02
CA LYS A 155 5.54 -3.92 -4.14
C LYS A 155 4.38 -4.13 -5.09
N GLU A 156 4.60 -3.87 -6.38
CA GLU A 156 3.60 -4.03 -7.44
C GLU A 156 3.10 -5.47 -7.54
N LYS A 157 4.01 -6.43 -7.50
CA LYS A 157 3.66 -7.85 -7.49
C LYS A 157 2.73 -8.23 -6.33
N ASP A 158 2.94 -7.66 -5.12
CA ASP A 158 2.05 -7.92 -3.99
C ASP A 158 0.64 -7.36 -4.25
N ARG A 159 0.55 -6.13 -4.82
CA ARG A 159 -0.73 -5.50 -5.16
C ARG A 159 -1.46 -6.27 -6.27
N ALA A 160 -0.78 -6.54 -7.38
CA ALA A 160 -1.32 -7.34 -8.46
C ALA A 160 -1.88 -8.68 -7.96
N SER A 161 -1.07 -9.41 -7.21
CA SER A 161 -1.41 -10.73 -6.70
C SER A 161 -2.61 -10.69 -5.75
N VAL A 162 -2.67 -9.74 -4.82
CA VAL A 162 -3.81 -9.64 -3.90
C VAL A 162 -5.08 -9.20 -4.62
N ILE A 163 -4.99 -8.34 -5.64
CA ILE A 163 -6.13 -7.94 -6.48
C ILE A 163 -6.71 -9.16 -7.22
N LEU A 164 -5.85 -9.98 -7.83
CA LEU A 164 -6.28 -11.23 -8.46
C LEU A 164 -6.95 -12.18 -7.47
N TYR A 165 -6.38 -12.33 -6.29
CA TYR A 165 -6.98 -13.14 -5.23
C TYR A 165 -8.34 -12.60 -4.78
N LEU A 166 -8.48 -11.27 -4.61
CA LEU A 166 -9.77 -10.63 -4.31
C LEU A 166 -10.80 -10.88 -5.41
N ASN A 167 -10.40 -10.77 -6.69
CA ASN A 167 -11.28 -11.03 -7.82
C ASN A 167 -11.75 -12.49 -7.85
N GLN A 168 -10.88 -13.44 -7.57
CA GLN A 168 -11.23 -14.86 -7.53
C GLN A 168 -12.20 -15.19 -6.39
N ASN A 169 -12.19 -14.42 -5.31
CA ASN A 169 -13.12 -14.59 -4.18
C ASN A 169 -14.43 -13.82 -4.41
N SER A 170 -15.15 -14.23 -5.44
CA SER A 170 -16.39 -13.64 -5.92
C SER A 170 -17.29 -14.72 -6.52
N ASP A 171 -18.60 -14.49 -6.51
CA ASP A 171 -19.59 -15.33 -7.21
C ASP A 171 -19.45 -15.22 -8.74
N SER A 172 -18.86 -14.12 -9.22
CA SER A 172 -18.66 -13.85 -10.64
C SER A 172 -17.32 -13.11 -10.87
N PRO A 173 -16.19 -13.83 -10.83
CA PRO A 173 -14.88 -13.24 -11.09
C PRO A 173 -14.85 -12.58 -12.47
N LYS A 174 -14.31 -11.38 -12.55
CA LYS A 174 -14.20 -10.64 -13.82
C LYS A 174 -12.98 -11.12 -14.60
N GLN A 175 -13.11 -11.11 -15.93
CA GLN A 175 -11.98 -11.33 -16.82
C GLN A 175 -10.97 -10.20 -16.65
N LEU A 176 -9.69 -10.53 -16.82
CA LEU A 176 -8.62 -9.53 -16.82
C LEU A 176 -8.75 -8.64 -18.05
N PRO A 177 -8.39 -7.36 -17.93
CA PRO A 177 -8.46 -6.42 -19.04
C PRO A 177 -7.48 -6.72 -20.16
#